data_d889a37a8c40d2fe42329872c345fa0d
#
_entry.id   d889a37a8c40d2fe42329872c345fa0d
#
_cell.length_a   1.000
_cell.length_b   1.000
_cell.length_c   1.000
_cell.angle_alpha   90.00
_cell.angle_beta   90.00
_cell.angle_gamma   90.00
#
_symmetry.space_group_name_H-M   'P 1'
#
loop_
_entity.id
_entity.type
_entity.pdbx_description
1 polymer ?
#
loop_
_entity_poly.entity_id
_entity_poly.type
_entity_poly.pdbx_seq_one_letter_code
_entity_poly.pdbx_strand_id
1 'polypeptide(L)'
;FINVPLDTMMNRIVQSLRSGHPVCWEGDISEPGFLFGNGFAVLKHEDKKVTAERRQDSFEAHRTTDDHVMEIVGLAHDQHGRRFFLCKNSWGTANRYHGFMFLSENYVRMKTIAVVLRAI
;
A
#
# COMPACT_ATOMS: atom_id res chain seq x y z
N PHE A 1 -2.46 -1.86 19.26
CA PHE A 1 -2.17 -0.97 18.12
C PHE A 1 -1.68 0.39 18.63
N ILE A 2 -0.69 0.92 17.93
CA ILE A 2 -0.19 2.28 18.17
C ILE A 2 -0.68 3.15 17.02
N ASN A 3 -1.44 4.18 17.33
CA ASN A 3 -1.87 5.14 16.32
C ASN A 3 -0.77 6.15 16.06
N VAL A 4 -0.45 6.36 14.79
CA VAL A 4 0.55 7.34 14.36
C VAL A 4 -0.02 8.18 13.22
N PRO A 5 0.49 9.42 13.04
CA PRO A 5 0.12 10.21 11.85
C PRO A 5 0.48 9.49 10.55
N LEU A 6 -0.25 9.81 9.50
CA LEU A 6 -0.09 9.16 8.19
C LEU A 6 1.35 9.22 7.69
N ASP A 7 1.98 10.39 7.72
CA ASP A 7 3.36 10.53 7.23
C ASP A 7 4.35 9.73 8.07
N THR A 8 4.11 9.60 9.39
CA THR A 8 4.93 8.77 10.26
C THR A 8 4.82 7.30 9.86
N MET A 9 3.61 6.81 9.60
CA MET A 9 3.39 5.45 9.12
C MET A 9 4.16 5.20 7.82
N MET A 10 4.01 6.10 6.86
CA MET A 10 4.69 5.98 5.56
C MET A 10 6.21 5.94 5.71
N ASN A 11 6.76 6.82 6.54
CA ASN A 11 8.21 6.87 6.80
C ASN A 11 8.70 5.59 7.48
N ARG A 12 7.95 5.03 8.39
CA ARG A 12 8.30 3.77 9.06
C ARG A 12 8.29 2.60 8.09
N ILE A 13 7.32 2.55 7.17
CA ILE A 13 7.29 1.52 6.13
C ILE A 13 8.57 1.60 5.29
N VAL A 14 8.89 2.78 4.79
CA VAL A 14 10.08 2.99 3.96
C VAL A 14 11.36 2.63 4.71
N GLN A 15 11.49 3.06 5.96
CA GLN A 15 12.65 2.76 6.79
C GLN A 15 12.82 1.26 7.02
N SER A 16 11.73 0.55 7.30
CA SER A 16 11.75 -0.91 7.46
C SER A 16 12.28 -1.60 6.20
N LEU A 17 11.74 -1.22 5.05
CA LEU A 17 12.13 -1.82 3.77
C LEU A 17 13.61 -1.53 3.45
N ARG A 18 14.08 -0.31 3.69
CA ARG A 18 15.48 0.06 3.48
C ARG A 18 16.44 -0.67 4.42
N SER A 19 15.95 -1.13 5.55
CA SER A 19 16.71 -1.94 6.50
C SER A 19 16.65 -3.44 6.18
N GLY A 20 16.00 -3.83 5.09
CA GLY A 20 15.89 -5.22 4.66
C GLY A 20 14.77 -5.99 5.35
N HIS A 21 13.82 -5.31 5.98
CA HIS A 21 12.72 -5.95 6.69
C HIS A 21 11.38 -5.74 5.97
N PRO A 22 10.68 -6.82 5.61
CA PRO A 22 9.36 -6.70 5.01
C PRO A 22 8.33 -6.17 6.00
N VAL A 23 7.20 -5.70 5.47
CA VAL A 23 6.10 -5.12 6.23
C VAL A 23 4.84 -5.91 5.96
N CYS A 24 4.18 -6.39 7.02
CA CYS A 24 2.85 -6.96 6.87
C CYS A 24 1.85 -5.82 6.72
N TRP A 25 1.14 -5.82 5.60
CA TRP A 25 0.18 -4.78 5.25
C TRP A 25 -1.24 -5.33 5.32
N GLU A 26 -2.10 -4.60 5.99
CA GLU A 26 -3.53 -4.88 6.07
C GLU A 26 -4.28 -3.68 5.52
N GLY A 27 -5.18 -3.92 4.58
CA GLY A 27 -5.86 -2.81 3.92
C GLY A 27 -6.98 -3.24 3.01
N ASP A 28 -7.44 -2.28 2.22
CA ASP A 28 -8.59 -2.39 1.33
C ASP A 28 -8.12 -2.60 -0.11
N ILE A 29 -8.57 -3.71 -0.72
CA ILE A 29 -8.29 -4.02 -2.12
C ILE A 29 -9.55 -3.96 -3.00
N SER A 30 -10.64 -3.37 -2.49
CA SER A 30 -11.92 -3.30 -3.22
C SER A 30 -11.98 -2.18 -4.26
N GLU A 31 -10.92 -1.37 -4.40
CA GLU A 31 -10.87 -0.32 -5.42
C GLU A 31 -10.85 -0.89 -6.84
N PRO A 32 -11.54 -0.23 -7.79
CA PRO A 32 -11.47 -0.64 -9.20
C PRO A 32 -10.07 -0.64 -9.78
N GLY A 33 -9.16 0.18 -9.24
CA GLY A 33 -7.77 0.24 -9.66
C GLY A 33 -6.86 -0.82 -9.07
N PHE A 34 -7.38 -1.74 -8.25
CA PHE A 34 -6.62 -2.88 -7.75
C PHE A 34 -6.69 -4.00 -8.79
N LEU A 35 -5.62 -4.13 -9.59
CA LEU A 35 -5.59 -4.99 -10.77
C LEU A 35 -4.48 -6.05 -10.61
N PHE A 36 -4.76 -7.10 -9.85
CA PHE A 36 -3.77 -8.14 -9.56
C PHE A 36 -3.20 -8.78 -10.84
N GLY A 37 -4.06 -9.11 -11.81
CA GLY A 37 -3.62 -9.72 -13.08
C GLY A 37 -2.62 -8.85 -13.83
N ASN A 38 -2.81 -7.55 -13.83
CA ASN A 38 -1.91 -6.57 -14.46
C ASN A 38 -0.70 -6.25 -13.58
N GLY A 39 -0.74 -6.61 -12.31
CA GLY A 39 0.37 -6.45 -11.37
C GLY A 39 0.49 -5.10 -10.71
N PHE A 40 -0.58 -4.30 -10.67
CA PHE A 40 -0.53 -3.00 -9.98
C PHE A 40 -1.85 -2.59 -9.36
N ALA A 41 -1.77 -1.67 -8.42
CA ALA A 41 -2.92 -1.02 -7.80
C ALA A 41 -2.68 0.49 -7.73
N VAL A 42 -3.63 1.26 -8.24
CA VAL A 42 -3.59 2.72 -8.25
C VAL A 42 -4.96 3.27 -7.87
N LEU A 43 -4.99 4.50 -7.39
CA LEU A 43 -6.24 5.22 -7.15
C LEU A 43 -6.72 5.90 -8.43
N LYS A 44 -7.99 6.28 -8.45
CA LYS A 44 -8.59 6.97 -9.58
C LYS A 44 -7.92 8.33 -9.89
N HIS A 45 -7.42 9.03 -8.85
CA HIS A 45 -6.81 10.34 -8.97
C HIS A 45 -5.39 10.33 -8.42
N GLU A 46 -4.48 9.64 -9.10
CA GLU A 46 -3.07 9.52 -8.69
C GLU A 46 -2.30 10.84 -8.71
N ASP A 47 -2.78 11.83 -9.47
CA ASP A 47 -2.20 13.16 -9.52
C ASP A 47 -2.40 13.96 -8.23
N LYS A 48 -3.32 13.53 -7.37
CA LYS A 48 -3.61 14.20 -6.11
C LYS A 48 -3.00 13.44 -4.94
N LYS A 49 -2.09 14.10 -4.21
CA LYS A 49 -1.51 13.50 -3.01
C LYS A 49 -2.60 13.17 -1.99
N VAL A 50 -2.53 11.98 -1.42
CA VAL A 50 -3.41 11.57 -0.33
C VAL A 50 -2.92 12.21 0.97
N THR A 51 -3.73 13.11 1.50
CA THR A 51 -3.50 13.75 2.81
C THR A 51 -4.15 12.94 3.92
N ALA A 52 -3.76 13.22 5.17
CA ALA A 52 -4.40 12.60 6.33
C ALA A 52 -5.91 12.89 6.36
N GLU A 53 -6.31 14.09 5.96
CA GLU A 53 -7.72 14.47 5.92
C GLU A 53 -8.51 13.66 4.88
N ARG A 54 -7.99 13.55 3.65
CA ARG A 54 -8.62 12.75 2.59
C ARG A 54 -8.74 11.28 3.00
N ARG A 55 -7.70 10.76 3.64
CA ARG A 55 -7.70 9.40 4.15
C ARG A 55 -8.79 9.20 5.20
N GLN A 56 -8.90 10.12 6.14
CA GLN A 56 -9.92 10.05 7.21
C GLN A 56 -11.33 10.15 6.63
N ASP A 57 -11.56 11.05 5.70
CA ASP A 57 -12.86 11.21 5.02
C ASP A 57 -13.27 9.92 4.31
N SER A 58 -12.35 9.27 3.62
CA SER A 58 -12.61 8.00 2.93
C SER A 58 -12.98 6.89 3.92
N PHE A 59 -12.29 6.81 5.04
CA PHE A 59 -12.57 5.83 6.09
C PHE A 59 -13.95 6.08 6.72
N GLU A 60 -14.26 7.32 7.09
CA GLU A 60 -15.54 7.70 7.70
C GLU A 60 -16.71 7.47 6.75
N ALA A 61 -16.51 7.63 5.46
CA ALA A 61 -17.53 7.36 4.44
C ALA A 61 -17.63 5.89 4.06
N HIS A 62 -16.97 4.99 4.78
CA HIS A 62 -16.91 3.55 4.52
C HIS A 62 -16.40 3.20 3.11
N ARG A 63 -15.58 4.07 2.50
CA ARG A 63 -14.92 3.79 1.21
C ARG A 63 -13.60 3.06 1.38
N THR A 64 -13.11 2.93 2.61
CA THR A 64 -11.93 2.12 2.95
C THR A 64 -12.35 1.09 3.99
N THR A 65 -12.16 -0.18 3.67
CA THR A 65 -12.54 -1.30 4.53
C THR A 65 -11.34 -2.24 4.73
N ASP A 66 -11.38 -3.00 5.83
CA ASP A 66 -10.34 -3.99 6.15
C ASP A 66 -10.70 -5.32 5.52
N ASP A 67 -10.16 -5.63 4.34
CA ASP A 67 -10.55 -6.82 3.60
C ASP A 67 -9.39 -7.69 3.07
N HIS A 68 -8.12 -7.30 3.31
CA HIS A 68 -7.00 -8.09 2.78
C HIS A 68 -5.69 -7.85 3.51
N VAL A 69 -4.81 -8.87 3.45
CA VAL A 69 -3.45 -8.83 4.02
C VAL A 69 -2.46 -9.21 2.92
N MET A 70 -1.38 -8.45 2.81
CA MET A 70 -0.25 -8.73 1.91
C MET A 70 1.06 -8.41 2.61
N GLU A 71 2.16 -8.83 2.00
CA GLU A 71 3.51 -8.48 2.46
C GLU A 71 4.12 -7.45 1.53
N ILE A 72 4.54 -6.30 2.07
CA ILE A 72 5.34 -5.33 1.32
C ILE A 72 6.79 -5.73 1.47
N VAL A 73 7.46 -5.95 0.33
CA VAL A 73 8.82 -6.49 0.32
C VAL A 73 9.85 -5.55 -0.30
N GLY A 74 9.43 -4.49 -0.97
CA GLY A 74 10.38 -3.59 -1.61
C GLY A 74 9.78 -2.25 -2.03
N LEU A 75 10.69 -1.39 -2.51
CA LEU A 75 10.38 -0.08 -3.05
C LEU A 75 10.70 -0.06 -4.53
N ALA A 76 9.91 0.68 -5.29
CA ALA A 76 10.14 0.90 -6.70
C ALA A 76 9.73 2.32 -7.08
N HIS A 77 10.15 2.77 -8.27
CA HIS A 77 9.74 4.04 -8.85
C HIS A 77 9.37 3.80 -10.30
N ASP A 78 8.36 4.52 -10.79
CA ASP A 78 8.04 4.49 -12.21
C ASP A 78 8.98 5.42 -12.99
N GLN A 79 8.78 5.51 -14.30
CA GLN A 79 9.61 6.36 -15.17
C GLN A 79 9.46 7.85 -14.87
N HIS A 80 8.43 8.26 -14.11
CA HIS A 80 8.20 9.64 -13.68
C HIS A 80 8.69 9.89 -12.25
N GLY A 81 9.38 8.94 -11.64
CA GLY A 81 9.88 9.05 -10.27
C GLY A 81 8.84 8.85 -9.18
N ARG A 82 7.63 8.43 -9.53
CA ARG A 82 6.58 8.15 -8.53
C ARG A 82 6.87 6.84 -7.82
N ARG A 83 6.72 6.87 -6.49
CA ARG A 83 7.01 5.70 -5.66
C ARG A 83 5.89 4.66 -5.73
N PHE A 84 6.32 3.40 -5.81
CA PHE A 84 5.47 2.22 -5.67
C PHE A 84 6.06 1.30 -4.61
N PHE A 85 5.19 0.51 -3.99
CA PHE A 85 5.57 -0.53 -3.04
C PHE A 85 5.39 -1.90 -3.71
N LEU A 86 6.45 -2.69 -3.73
CA LEU A 86 6.38 -4.06 -4.24
C LEU A 86 5.80 -4.95 -3.16
N CYS A 87 4.70 -5.63 -3.48
CA CYS A 87 3.98 -6.48 -2.55
C CYS A 87 3.88 -7.91 -3.08
N LYS A 88 3.89 -8.87 -2.15
CA LYS A 88 3.58 -10.26 -2.47
C LYS A 88 2.17 -10.57 -1.97
N ASN A 89 1.32 -11.03 -2.89
CA ASN A 89 -0.03 -11.46 -2.58
C ASN A 89 -0.07 -12.98 -2.43
N SER A 90 -1.09 -13.49 -1.73
CA SER A 90 -1.29 -14.93 -1.51
C SER A 90 -2.16 -15.61 -2.58
N TRP A 91 -2.39 -14.96 -3.72
CA TRP A 91 -3.27 -15.46 -4.79
C TRP A 91 -2.56 -16.29 -5.85
N GLY A 92 -1.41 -16.88 -5.51
CA GLY A 92 -0.63 -17.67 -6.47
C GLY A 92 0.19 -16.81 -7.40
N THR A 93 0.69 -17.42 -8.48
CA THR A 93 1.69 -16.82 -9.37
C THR A 93 1.16 -16.52 -10.78
N ALA A 94 -0.15 -16.61 -11.01
CA ALA A 94 -0.75 -16.48 -12.33
C ALA A 94 -1.02 -15.02 -12.74
N ASN A 95 -0.20 -14.08 -12.29
CA ASN A 95 -0.27 -12.70 -12.73
C ASN A 95 1.01 -12.31 -13.48
N ARG A 96 1.08 -11.07 -13.96
CA ARG A 96 2.20 -10.55 -14.76
C ARG A 96 3.55 -10.70 -14.05
N TYR A 97 3.61 -10.59 -12.71
CA TYR A 97 4.85 -10.58 -11.94
C TYR A 97 4.97 -11.78 -10.99
N HIS A 98 4.40 -12.92 -11.36
CA HIS A 98 4.53 -14.19 -10.61
C HIS A 98 4.07 -14.09 -9.15
N GLY A 99 2.95 -13.43 -8.91
CA GLY A 99 2.37 -13.29 -7.57
C GLY A 99 2.72 -11.97 -6.88
N PHE A 100 3.66 -11.21 -7.43
CA PHE A 100 4.01 -9.88 -6.94
C PHE A 100 3.19 -8.82 -7.65
N MET A 101 3.02 -7.67 -6.99
CA MET A 101 2.35 -6.53 -7.59
C MET A 101 2.87 -5.24 -6.97
N PHE A 102 2.64 -4.12 -7.65
CA PHE A 102 3.06 -2.80 -7.21
C PHE A 102 1.85 -1.99 -6.76
N LEU A 103 1.88 -1.48 -5.53
CA LEU A 103 0.90 -0.52 -5.02
C LEU A 103 1.49 0.88 -5.10
N SER A 104 0.75 1.84 -5.66
CA SER A 104 1.22 3.22 -5.65
C SER A 104 1.32 3.76 -4.22
N GLU A 105 2.16 4.77 -4.01
CA GLU A 105 2.26 5.43 -2.70
C GLU A 105 0.90 5.95 -2.25
N ASN A 106 0.13 6.56 -3.16
CA ASN A 106 -1.20 7.06 -2.85
C ASN A 106 -2.16 5.93 -2.45
N TYR A 107 -2.06 4.77 -3.09
CA TYR A 107 -2.87 3.61 -2.72
C TYR A 107 -2.58 3.19 -1.28
N VAL A 108 -1.30 3.05 -0.93
CA VAL A 108 -0.89 2.69 0.43
C VAL A 108 -1.33 3.77 1.43
N ARG A 109 -1.17 5.04 1.10
CA ARG A 109 -1.61 6.14 1.98
C ARG A 109 -3.11 6.11 2.25
N MET A 110 -3.92 5.84 1.24
CA MET A 110 -5.39 5.86 1.35
C MET A 110 -5.96 4.59 1.95
N LYS A 111 -5.44 3.42 1.55
CA LYS A 111 -6.11 2.14 1.75
C LYS A 111 -5.50 1.27 2.84
N THR A 112 -4.42 1.68 3.48
CA THR A 112 -3.83 0.94 4.59
C THR A 112 -4.67 1.12 5.84
N ILE A 113 -5.07 0.01 6.45
CA ILE A 113 -5.73 0.00 7.76
C ILE A 113 -4.68 -0.12 8.86
N ALA A 114 -3.75 -1.05 8.71
CA ALA A 114 -2.70 -1.27 9.69
C ALA A 114 -1.46 -1.88 9.03
N VAL A 115 -0.32 -1.72 9.68
CA VAL A 115 0.91 -2.39 9.27
C VAL A 115 1.55 -3.02 10.50
N VAL A 116 2.24 -4.15 10.30
CA VAL A 116 3.07 -4.77 11.32
C VAL A 116 4.52 -4.63 10.87
N LEU A 117 5.30 -3.97 11.70
CA LEU A 117 6.71 -3.69 11.47
C LEU A 117 7.54 -4.40 12.51
N ARG A 118 8.76 -4.79 12.12
CA ARG A 118 9.74 -5.25 13.08
C ARG A 118 10.12 -4.09 14.00
N ALA A 119 10.16 -4.34 15.30
CA ALA A 119 10.64 -3.35 16.28
C ALA A 119 12.11 -3.04 16.04
N ILE A 120 12.43 -1.78 16.10
CA ILE A 120 13.80 -1.29 15.92
C ILE A 120 14.44 -1.15 17.30
#